data_1ae80a44bc7dcb9f680e6c6fd118bbe0
#
_entry.id   1ae80a44bc7dcb9f680e6c6fd118bbe0
#
_cell.length_a   1.000
_cell.length_b   1.000
_cell.length_c   1.000
_cell.angle_alpha   90.00
_cell.angle_beta   90.00
_cell.angle_gamma   90.00
#
_symmetry.space_group_name_H-M   'P 1'
#
loop_
_entity.id
_entity.type
_entity.pdbx_description
1 polymer ?
#
loop_
_entity_poly.entity_id
_entity_poly.type
_entity_poly.pdbx_seq_one_letter_code
_entity_poly.pdbx_strand_id
1 'polypeptide(L)'
;AEENPRRLNFDQLTPVYPNKRVVLEAPDGSSSMLIRLVDLIAPIGFGQRAMIVSPPSSDSLSILRDIGCAVKRNDENAEVLMLLIDVAPEEVTEIRESAAGEVFASTFADSPEMQTRVSETMLERAQRLVENGKNVVILLDSLTKLTRAYQGTLVQGSRPMSNTVT
;
A
#
# COMPACT_ATOMS: atom_id res chain seq x y z
N ALA A 1 39.50 -2.31 2.15
CA ALA A 1 38.44 -1.84 1.25
C ALA A 1 37.35 -2.91 1.28
N GLU A 2 36.30 -2.67 2.05
CA GLU A 2 35.10 -3.52 2.05
C GLU A 2 34.42 -3.34 0.69
N GLU A 3 34.36 -4.41 -0.09
CA GLU A 3 33.53 -4.44 -1.30
C GLU A 3 32.08 -4.18 -0.90
N ASN A 4 31.58 -3.03 -1.32
CA ASN A 4 30.17 -2.69 -1.19
C ASN A 4 29.37 -3.76 -1.98
N PRO A 5 28.55 -4.61 -1.33
CA PRO A 5 27.83 -5.66 -2.04
C PRO A 5 27.01 -5.00 -3.14
N ARG A 6 27.19 -5.45 -4.40
CA ARG A 6 26.47 -4.93 -5.57
C ARG A 6 24.99 -4.93 -5.23
N ARG A 7 24.40 -3.74 -5.12
CA ARG A 7 22.96 -3.58 -5.00
C ARG A 7 22.29 -4.28 -6.17
N LEU A 8 21.53 -5.32 -5.88
CA LEU A 8 20.69 -5.97 -6.89
C LEU A 8 19.49 -5.04 -7.15
N ASN A 9 19.18 -4.80 -8.43
CA ASN A 9 17.95 -4.14 -8.79
C ASN A 9 16.75 -5.02 -8.43
N PHE A 10 15.60 -4.43 -8.15
CA PHE A 10 14.39 -5.14 -7.76
C PHE A 10 14.03 -6.28 -8.74
N ASP A 11 14.16 -6.04 -10.05
CA ASP A 11 13.86 -7.01 -11.10
C ASP A 11 14.80 -8.23 -11.13
N GLN A 12 15.94 -8.13 -10.45
CA GLN A 12 16.93 -9.21 -10.35
C GLN A 12 16.73 -10.08 -9.10
N LEU A 13 15.81 -9.68 -8.22
CA LEU A 13 15.50 -10.43 -7.01
C LEU A 13 14.67 -11.67 -7.35
N THR A 14 15.02 -12.81 -6.73
CA THR A 14 14.29 -14.05 -6.92
C THR A 14 13.00 -14.03 -6.10
N PRO A 15 11.80 -14.13 -6.72
CA PRO A 15 10.56 -14.23 -5.98
C PRO A 15 10.50 -15.55 -5.21
N VAL A 16 10.06 -15.48 -3.96
CA VAL A 16 9.90 -16.65 -3.09
C VAL A 16 8.48 -16.71 -2.54
N TYR A 17 8.01 -17.93 -2.22
CA TYR A 17 6.74 -18.07 -1.51
C TYR A 17 6.84 -17.50 -0.10
N PRO A 18 5.72 -16.97 0.47
CA PRO A 18 5.68 -16.47 1.83
C PRO A 18 6.11 -17.59 2.81
N ASN A 19 7.21 -17.37 3.53
CA ASN A 19 7.76 -18.32 4.50
C ASN A 19 7.92 -17.71 5.91
N LYS A 20 7.71 -16.39 6.04
CA LYS A 20 7.77 -15.67 7.31
C LYS A 20 6.42 -15.00 7.57
N ARG A 21 5.79 -15.31 8.70
CA ARG A 21 4.53 -14.69 9.11
C ARG A 21 4.75 -13.23 9.51
N VAL A 22 3.82 -12.37 9.14
CA VAL A 22 3.66 -11.02 9.70
C VAL A 22 2.83 -11.16 10.97
N VAL A 23 3.42 -10.96 12.13
CA VAL A 23 2.72 -11.03 13.41
C VAL A 23 2.01 -9.71 13.66
N LEU A 24 0.70 -9.75 13.84
CA LEU A 24 -0.12 -8.57 14.10
C LEU A 24 -0.50 -8.44 15.58
N GLU A 25 -0.65 -9.55 16.29
CA GLU A 25 -0.98 -9.53 17.71
C GLU A 25 0.19 -8.97 18.54
N ALA A 26 -0.13 -8.08 19.47
CA ALA A 26 0.86 -7.54 20.41
C ALA A 26 1.25 -8.60 21.44
N PRO A 27 2.53 -8.68 21.83
CA PRO A 27 2.99 -9.64 22.84
C PRO A 27 2.32 -9.48 24.21
N ASP A 28 1.87 -8.26 24.53
CA ASP A 28 1.19 -7.90 25.77
C ASP A 28 -0.34 -8.09 25.71
N GLY A 29 -0.87 -8.57 24.59
CA GLY A 29 -2.31 -8.74 24.37
C GLY A 29 -3.10 -7.45 24.17
N SER A 30 -2.45 -6.31 23.99
CA SER A 30 -3.09 -4.99 23.85
C SER A 30 -3.71 -4.74 22.46
N SER A 31 -3.59 -5.69 21.52
CA SER A 31 -4.16 -5.58 20.18
C SER A 31 -5.69 -5.52 20.20
N SER A 32 -6.26 -4.72 19.30
CA SER A 32 -7.71 -4.68 19.11
C SER A 32 -8.24 -6.07 18.75
N MET A 33 -9.51 -6.32 19.08
CA MET A 33 -10.16 -7.61 18.78
C MET A 33 -10.11 -7.93 17.28
N LEU A 34 -10.24 -6.89 16.43
CA LEU A 34 -10.21 -7.03 14.98
C LEU A 34 -8.83 -7.50 14.49
N ILE A 35 -7.75 -6.92 15.01
CA ILE A 35 -6.37 -7.30 14.65
C ILE A 35 -6.09 -8.76 15.09
N ARG A 36 -6.52 -9.15 16.28
CA ARG A 36 -6.42 -10.53 16.76
C ARG A 36 -7.21 -11.50 15.88
N LEU A 37 -8.40 -11.09 15.43
CA LEU A 37 -9.23 -11.90 14.55
C LEU A 37 -8.56 -12.11 13.19
N VAL A 38 -7.99 -11.04 12.59
CA VAL A 38 -7.23 -11.14 11.33
C VAL A 38 -6.04 -12.09 11.49
N ASP A 39 -5.28 -11.93 12.57
CA ASP A 39 -4.09 -12.73 12.82
C ASP A 39 -4.38 -14.22 13.06
N LEU A 40 -5.57 -14.54 13.59
CA LEU A 40 -6.03 -15.90 13.86
C LEU A 40 -6.66 -16.59 12.64
N ILE A 41 -7.54 -15.86 11.89
CA ILE A 41 -8.35 -16.45 10.83
C ILE A 41 -7.66 -16.36 9.47
N ALA A 42 -6.97 -15.24 9.21
CA ALA A 42 -6.34 -14.92 7.93
C ALA A 42 -4.89 -14.45 8.13
N PRO A 43 -3.99 -15.30 8.65
CA PRO A 43 -2.60 -14.90 8.89
C PRO A 43 -1.93 -14.46 7.59
N ILE A 44 -1.19 -13.36 7.65
CA ILE A 44 -0.49 -12.76 6.51
C ILE A 44 1.00 -13.09 6.59
N GLY A 45 1.62 -13.42 5.46
CA GLY A 45 3.06 -13.64 5.35
C GLY A 45 3.75 -12.56 4.51
N PHE A 46 5.04 -12.31 4.77
CA PHE A 46 5.85 -11.46 3.91
C PHE A 46 5.91 -12.04 2.49
N GLY A 47 5.65 -11.20 1.47
CA GLY A 47 5.52 -11.62 0.08
C GLY A 47 4.10 -12.05 -0.32
N GLN A 48 3.14 -12.06 0.61
CA GLN A 48 1.74 -12.35 0.34
C GLN A 48 0.98 -11.12 -0.15
N ARG A 49 0.00 -11.34 -1.03
CA ARG A 49 -1.02 -10.37 -1.41
C ARG A 49 -2.32 -10.77 -0.74
N ALA A 50 -2.86 -9.87 0.08
CA ALA A 50 -4.12 -10.06 0.78
C ALA A 50 -5.12 -8.97 0.35
N MET A 51 -6.41 -9.28 0.37
CA MET A 51 -7.48 -8.34 0.05
C MET A 51 -8.51 -8.34 1.17
N ILE A 52 -8.83 -7.13 1.65
CA ILE A 52 -9.91 -6.89 2.60
C ILE A 52 -11.12 -6.43 1.80
N VAL A 53 -12.21 -7.18 1.88
CA VAL A 53 -13.48 -6.83 1.25
C VAL A 53 -14.43 -6.34 2.32
N SER A 54 -14.92 -5.12 2.16
CA SER A 54 -15.80 -4.47 3.13
C SER A 54 -16.94 -3.72 2.45
N PRO A 55 -18.12 -3.56 3.09
CA PRO A 55 -19.16 -2.68 2.58
C PRO A 55 -18.66 -1.22 2.49
N PRO A 56 -19.24 -0.39 1.59
CA PRO A 56 -18.84 1.01 1.42
C PRO A 56 -18.99 1.87 2.68
N SER A 57 -19.88 1.46 3.60
CA SER A 57 -20.14 2.16 4.86
C SER A 57 -19.23 1.75 6.02
N SER A 58 -18.29 0.83 5.77
CA SER A 58 -17.37 0.36 6.81
C SER A 58 -16.10 1.22 6.84
N ASP A 59 -15.55 1.36 8.03
CA ASP A 59 -14.28 2.06 8.26
C ASP A 59 -13.09 1.14 7.91
N SER A 60 -12.88 0.94 6.59
CA SER A 60 -11.75 0.13 6.08
C SER A 60 -10.40 0.78 6.34
N LEU A 61 -10.37 2.10 6.42
CA LEU A 61 -9.14 2.87 6.61
C LEU A 61 -8.56 2.66 8.02
N SER A 62 -9.40 2.63 9.06
CA SER A 62 -8.98 2.28 10.41
C SER A 62 -8.35 0.89 10.49
N ILE A 63 -8.91 -0.10 9.79
CA ILE A 63 -8.36 -1.46 9.77
C ILE A 63 -6.95 -1.45 9.18
N LEU A 64 -6.75 -0.77 8.05
CA LEU A 64 -5.43 -0.67 7.42
C LEU A 64 -4.44 0.06 8.31
N ARG A 65 -4.82 1.16 8.94
CA ARG A 65 -4.00 1.88 9.92
C ARG A 65 -3.58 0.97 11.07
N ASP A 66 -4.52 0.25 11.66
CA ASP A 66 -4.25 -0.65 12.80
C ASP A 66 -3.32 -1.80 12.40
N ILE A 67 -3.46 -2.36 11.18
CA ILE A 67 -2.52 -3.34 10.63
C ILE A 67 -1.12 -2.73 10.50
N GLY A 68 -1.01 -1.52 9.94
CA GLY A 68 0.27 -0.81 9.79
C GLY A 68 0.96 -0.58 11.13
N CYS A 69 0.22 -0.11 12.13
CA CYS A 69 0.72 0.08 13.48
C CYS A 69 1.17 -1.25 14.13
N ALA A 70 0.40 -2.32 13.92
CA ALA A 70 0.73 -3.64 14.45
C ALA A 70 2.02 -4.19 13.82
N VAL A 71 2.18 -4.07 12.49
CA VAL A 71 3.40 -4.47 11.77
C VAL A 71 4.61 -3.74 12.32
N LYS A 72 4.55 -2.40 12.40
CA LYS A 72 5.69 -1.58 12.84
C LYS A 72 6.07 -1.83 14.29
N ARG A 73 5.10 -2.11 15.15
CA ARG A 73 5.33 -2.46 16.55
C ARG A 73 6.05 -3.80 16.69
N ASN A 74 5.70 -4.79 15.89
CA ASN A 74 6.21 -6.16 16.02
C ASN A 74 7.47 -6.43 15.20
N ASP A 75 7.77 -5.63 14.18
CA ASP A 75 8.99 -5.73 13.36
C ASP A 75 9.53 -4.33 13.03
N GLU A 76 10.52 -3.88 13.78
CA GLU A 76 11.18 -2.58 13.59
C GLU A 76 11.86 -2.45 12.21
N ASN A 77 12.24 -3.58 11.60
CA ASN A 77 12.84 -3.61 10.27
C ASN A 77 11.81 -3.56 9.14
N ALA A 78 10.53 -3.74 9.44
CA ALA A 78 9.46 -3.57 8.48
C ALA A 78 9.20 -2.09 8.20
N GLU A 79 9.10 -1.75 6.93
CA GLU A 79 8.68 -0.43 6.47
C GLU A 79 7.24 -0.50 5.95
N VAL A 80 6.40 0.37 6.50
CA VAL A 80 4.98 0.44 6.14
C VAL A 80 4.77 1.63 5.21
N LEU A 81 4.21 1.37 4.04
CA LEU A 81 3.82 2.38 3.06
C LEU A 81 2.30 2.34 2.91
N MET A 82 1.63 3.46 3.13
CA MET A 82 0.18 3.59 2.92
C MET A 82 -0.09 4.39 1.65
N LEU A 83 -0.88 3.83 0.76
CA LEU A 83 -1.34 4.49 -0.47
C LEU A 83 -2.83 4.76 -0.37
N LEU A 84 -3.19 6.04 -0.32
CA LEU A 84 -4.57 6.53 -0.23
C LEU A 84 -4.94 7.20 -1.55
N ILE A 85 -5.95 6.68 -2.25
CA ILE A 85 -6.39 7.18 -3.54
C ILE A 85 -7.80 7.73 -3.44
N ASP A 86 -7.99 8.97 -3.91
CA ASP A 86 -9.32 9.62 -3.96
C ASP A 86 -9.98 9.71 -2.58
N VAL A 87 -9.24 10.22 -1.60
CA VAL A 87 -9.68 10.40 -0.21
C VAL A 87 -9.88 11.87 0.13
N ALA A 88 -10.62 12.15 1.19
CA ALA A 88 -10.78 13.51 1.67
C ALA A 88 -9.45 14.04 2.29
N PRO A 89 -9.11 15.34 2.11
CA PRO A 89 -7.90 15.92 2.69
C PRO A 89 -7.83 15.78 4.21
N GLU A 90 -8.98 15.80 4.89
CA GLU A 90 -9.11 15.62 6.33
C GLU A 90 -8.67 14.21 6.75
N GLU A 91 -9.12 13.18 6.02
CA GLU A 91 -8.74 11.79 6.24
C GLU A 91 -7.24 11.58 6.04
N VAL A 92 -6.66 12.24 5.01
CA VAL A 92 -5.20 12.19 4.80
C VAL A 92 -4.44 12.76 5.98
N THR A 93 -4.92 13.87 6.56
CA THR A 93 -4.30 14.50 7.72
C THR A 93 -4.36 13.59 8.94
N GLU A 94 -5.55 13.07 9.24
CA GLU A 94 -5.77 12.13 10.36
C GLU A 94 -4.86 10.90 10.26
N ILE A 95 -4.78 10.31 9.07
CA ILE A 95 -3.92 9.13 8.85
C ILE A 95 -2.44 9.48 8.99
N ARG A 96 -1.98 10.62 8.48
CA ARG A 96 -0.58 11.04 8.63
C ARG A 96 -0.18 11.23 10.08
N GLU A 97 -1.10 11.68 10.93
CA GLU A 97 -0.85 11.87 12.35
C GLU A 97 -0.87 10.55 13.13
N SER A 98 -1.65 9.57 12.69
CA SER A 98 -1.90 8.32 13.40
C SER A 98 -1.18 7.09 12.82
N ALA A 99 -0.73 7.14 11.56
CA ALA A 99 -0.11 5.99 10.90
C ALA A 99 1.34 5.78 11.33
N ALA A 100 1.72 4.52 11.46
CA ALA A 100 3.09 4.12 11.80
C ALA A 100 4.01 3.97 10.57
N GLY A 101 3.75 4.68 9.45
CA GLY A 101 4.49 4.53 8.20
C GLY A 101 4.45 5.77 7.32
N GLU A 102 5.06 5.67 6.14
CA GLU A 102 5.08 6.73 5.12
C GLU A 102 3.75 6.72 4.35
N VAL A 103 3.07 7.89 4.25
CA VAL A 103 1.75 8.02 3.63
C VAL A 103 1.86 8.75 2.30
N PHE A 104 1.48 8.06 1.23
CA PHE A 104 1.29 8.58 -0.12
C PHE A 104 -0.20 8.76 -0.34
N ALA A 105 -0.63 9.95 -0.71
CA ALA A 105 -2.05 10.23 -0.85
C ALA A 105 -2.34 11.10 -2.06
N SER A 106 -3.49 10.85 -2.68
CA SER A 106 -4.16 11.73 -3.61
C SER A 106 -5.59 11.96 -3.14
N THR A 107 -6.08 13.19 -3.35
CA THR A 107 -7.42 13.58 -2.94
C THR A 107 -8.40 13.50 -4.11
N PHE A 108 -9.69 13.66 -3.83
CA PHE A 108 -10.72 13.72 -4.86
C PHE A 108 -10.60 14.95 -5.79
N ALA A 109 -9.81 15.96 -5.42
CA ALA A 109 -9.53 17.14 -6.25
C ALA A 109 -8.42 16.88 -7.29
N ASP A 110 -7.67 15.79 -7.14
CA ASP A 110 -6.55 15.48 -8.04
C ASP A 110 -7.03 14.78 -9.31
N SER A 111 -6.34 15.06 -10.43
CA SER A 111 -6.65 14.41 -11.70
C SER A 111 -6.27 12.92 -11.68
N PRO A 112 -6.87 12.07 -12.54
CA PRO A 112 -6.50 10.66 -12.65
C PRO A 112 -5.00 10.43 -12.90
N GLU A 113 -4.37 11.31 -13.69
CA GLU A 113 -2.92 11.24 -13.95
C GLU A 113 -2.10 11.50 -12.68
N MET A 114 -2.55 12.42 -11.83
CA MET A 114 -1.87 12.68 -10.55
C MET A 114 -2.04 11.49 -9.61
N GLN A 115 -3.24 10.90 -9.55
CA GLN A 115 -3.53 9.73 -8.73
C GLN A 115 -2.66 8.52 -9.12
N THR A 116 -2.53 8.25 -10.42
CA THR A 116 -1.65 7.18 -10.92
C THR A 116 -0.18 7.47 -10.64
N ARG A 117 0.26 8.73 -10.83
CA ARG A 117 1.64 9.14 -10.55
C ARG A 117 2.04 8.97 -9.09
N VAL A 118 1.13 9.26 -8.14
CA VAL A 118 1.37 9.02 -6.71
C VAL A 118 1.59 7.53 -6.44
N SER A 119 0.79 6.65 -7.08
CA SER A 119 0.95 5.21 -6.93
C SER A 119 2.28 4.68 -7.49
N GLU A 120 2.72 5.21 -8.63
CA GLU A 120 4.00 4.86 -9.23
C GLU A 120 5.19 5.31 -8.36
N THR A 121 5.12 6.55 -7.83
CA THR A 121 6.14 7.08 -6.91
C THR A 121 6.26 6.20 -5.65
N MET A 122 5.12 5.78 -5.08
CA MET A 122 5.13 4.87 -3.93
C MET A 122 5.73 3.51 -4.28
N LEU A 123 5.42 2.96 -5.46
CA LEU A 123 5.98 1.69 -5.91
C LEU A 123 7.50 1.77 -6.09
N GLU A 124 8.02 2.83 -6.71
CA GLU A 124 9.45 3.07 -6.82
C GLU A 124 10.12 3.14 -5.44
N ARG A 125 9.48 3.83 -4.50
CA ARG A 125 9.95 3.90 -3.10
C ARG A 125 9.99 2.52 -2.45
N ALA A 126 8.96 1.70 -2.63
CA ALA A 126 8.90 0.33 -2.13
C ALA A 126 10.04 -0.54 -2.69
N GLN A 127 10.27 -0.47 -4.00
CA GLN A 127 11.35 -1.20 -4.66
C GLN A 127 12.72 -0.83 -4.08
N ARG A 128 13.00 0.47 -3.87
CA ARG A 128 14.25 0.94 -3.26
C ARG A 128 14.45 0.44 -1.84
N LEU A 129 13.37 0.35 -1.05
CA LEU A 129 13.44 -0.20 0.30
C LEU A 129 13.77 -1.70 0.28
N VAL A 130 13.14 -2.46 -0.62
CA VAL A 130 13.42 -3.89 -0.79
C VAL A 130 14.87 -4.13 -1.27
N GLU A 131 15.38 -3.34 -2.24
CA GLU A 131 16.78 -3.38 -2.68
C GLU A 131 17.77 -3.12 -1.53
N ASN A 132 17.35 -2.38 -0.50
CA ASN A 132 18.12 -2.15 0.71
C ASN A 132 17.93 -3.25 1.79
N GLY A 133 17.25 -4.35 1.45
CA GLY A 133 17.03 -5.48 2.35
C GLY A 133 15.96 -5.24 3.42
N LYS A 134 15.09 -4.23 3.24
CA LYS A 134 13.97 -3.97 4.14
C LYS A 134 12.76 -4.85 3.80
N ASN A 135 12.02 -5.25 4.81
CA ASN A 135 10.69 -5.83 4.65
C ASN A 135 9.70 -4.70 4.40
N VAL A 136 8.96 -4.74 3.29
CA VAL A 136 8.01 -3.68 2.94
C VAL A 136 6.59 -4.21 2.97
N VAL A 137 5.71 -3.51 3.67
CA VAL A 137 4.28 -3.75 3.69
C VAL A 137 3.56 -2.56 3.06
N ILE A 138 2.83 -2.83 1.99
CA ILE A 138 2.03 -1.82 1.29
C ILE A 138 0.57 -2.00 1.68
N LEU A 139 -0.04 -0.93 2.18
CA LEU A 139 -1.45 -0.84 2.55
C LEU A 139 -2.14 0.10 1.56
N LEU A 140 -3.10 -0.40 0.81
CA LEU A 140 -3.78 0.36 -0.26
C LEU A 140 -5.26 0.57 0.05
N ASP A 141 -5.69 1.81 0.12
CA ASP A 141 -7.12 2.20 0.10
C ASP A 141 -7.39 3.13 -1.09
N SER A 142 -8.05 2.67 -2.12
CA SER A 142 -8.49 1.32 -2.38
C SER A 142 -8.13 0.89 -3.79
N LEU A 143 -8.04 -0.41 -4.02
CA LEU A 143 -7.79 -0.98 -5.34
C LEU A 143 -8.86 -0.55 -6.37
N THR A 144 -10.12 -0.42 -5.95
CA THR A 144 -11.22 0.06 -6.80
C THR A 144 -10.97 1.49 -7.29
N LYS A 145 -10.58 2.40 -6.41
CA LYS A 145 -10.30 3.81 -6.75
C LYS A 145 -9.07 3.90 -7.66
N LEU A 146 -8.01 3.16 -7.34
CA LEU A 146 -6.80 3.10 -8.17
C LEU A 146 -7.10 2.58 -9.59
N THR A 147 -7.91 1.53 -9.71
CA THR A 147 -8.32 0.99 -11.02
C THR A 147 -9.08 2.03 -11.84
N ARG A 148 -9.98 2.80 -11.22
CA ARG A 148 -10.70 3.89 -11.88
C ARG A 148 -9.76 5.00 -12.36
N ALA A 149 -8.75 5.36 -11.58
CA ALA A 149 -7.74 6.34 -11.96
C ALA A 149 -7.00 5.89 -13.24
N TYR A 150 -6.53 4.64 -13.28
CA TYR A 150 -5.88 4.09 -14.48
C TYR A 150 -6.81 4.02 -15.70
N GLN A 151 -8.08 3.67 -15.51
CA GLN A 151 -9.08 3.71 -16.60
C GLN A 151 -9.30 5.13 -17.11
N GLY A 152 -9.33 6.12 -16.21
CA GLY A 152 -9.46 7.54 -16.56
C GLY A 152 -8.31 8.03 -17.44
N THR A 153 -7.07 7.65 -17.13
CA THR A 153 -5.90 8.02 -17.96
C THR A 153 -5.93 7.37 -19.35
N LEU A 154 -6.39 6.14 -19.46
CA LEU A 154 -6.51 5.44 -20.76
C LEU A 154 -7.55 6.09 -21.67
N VAL A 155 -8.69 6.51 -21.12
CA VAL A 155 -9.76 7.17 -21.90
C VAL A 155 -9.32 8.55 -22.40
N GLN A 156 -8.56 9.31 -21.63
CA GLN A 156 -8.03 10.61 -22.05
C GLN A 156 -6.93 10.47 -23.12
N GLY A 157 -6.17 9.38 -23.12
CA GLY A 157 -5.19 9.08 -24.17
C GLY A 157 -5.79 8.63 -25.50
N SER A 158 -7.03 8.16 -25.49
CA SER A 158 -7.78 7.77 -26.68
C SER A 158 -8.56 8.97 -27.22
N ARG A 159 -7.90 9.87 -27.96
CA ARG A 159 -8.62 10.84 -28.81
C ARG A 159 -9.52 10.02 -29.75
N PRO A 160 -10.84 10.27 -29.78
CA PRO A 160 -11.67 9.70 -30.83
C PRO A 160 -11.11 10.24 -32.15
N MET A 161 -10.65 9.35 -33.04
CA MET A 161 -10.39 9.72 -34.42
C MET A 161 -11.73 10.23 -34.96
N SER A 162 -11.81 11.53 -35.17
CA SER A 162 -12.89 12.19 -35.88
C SER A 162 -12.95 11.58 -37.27
N ASN A 163 -13.88 10.66 -37.51
CA ASN A 163 -14.27 10.26 -38.85
C ASN A 163 -14.98 11.45 -39.47
N THR A 164 -14.22 12.34 -40.09
CA THR A 164 -14.75 13.27 -41.08
C THR A 164 -14.99 12.43 -42.36
N VAL A 165 -16.18 11.89 -42.49
CA VAL A 165 -16.67 11.39 -43.78
C VAL A 165 -17.29 12.59 -44.46
N THR A 166 -16.63 13.02 -45.54
CA THR A 166 -17.19 13.93 -46.53
C THR A 166 -18.14 13.17 -47.42
#